data_b605ea45e0a31fc03b0ff52a42d4baf2
#
_entry.id   b605ea45e0a31fc03b0ff52a42d4baf2
#
_cell.length_a   1.000
_cell.length_b   1.000
_cell.length_c   1.000
_cell.angle_alpha   90.00
_cell.angle_beta   90.00
_cell.angle_gamma   90.00
#
_symmetry.space_group_name_H-M   'P 1'
#
loop_
_entity.id
_entity.type
_entity.pdbx_description
1 polymer ?
#
loop_
_entity_poly.entity_id
_entity_poly.type
_entity_poly.pdbx_seq_one_letter_code
_entity_poly.pdbx_strand_id
1 'polypeptide(L)'
;LEDEVRRTDLPAGELMEIKRRIDALNQERTDAVEALDLRLAQLLQPEPPAQGALRTESLAWALDRLCILQLKRYHLRAEVDRRDAPEGHRAACAERLSAADAQHADLMEACARLWSEVVSGAVRYTPYRQFKLYNDPATNPALYGAQG
;
A
#
# COMPACT_ATOMS: atom_id res chain seq x y z
N LEU A 1 11.65 -9.97 4.57
CA LEU A 1 10.55 -10.77 5.17
C LEU A 1 9.67 -11.42 4.10
N GLU A 2 9.16 -10.68 3.13
CA GLU A 2 8.28 -11.23 2.06
C GLU A 2 9.01 -12.29 1.21
N ASP A 3 10.31 -12.16 0.99
CA ASP A 3 11.11 -13.17 0.29
C ASP A 3 11.40 -14.37 1.20
N GLU A 4 11.67 -14.11 2.47
CA GLU A 4 11.98 -15.14 3.47
C GLU A 4 10.82 -16.07 3.74
N VAL A 5 9.58 -15.55 3.78
CA VAL A 5 8.36 -16.38 4.02
C VAL A 5 8.11 -17.40 2.90
N ARG A 6 8.73 -17.23 1.72
CA ARG A 6 8.63 -18.16 0.58
C ARG A 6 9.74 -19.23 0.56
N ARG A 7 10.65 -19.21 1.52
CA ARG A 7 11.68 -20.23 1.64
C ARG A 7 11.07 -21.58 2.04
N THR A 8 11.53 -22.64 1.39
CA THR A 8 11.05 -24.02 1.63
C THR A 8 11.95 -24.80 2.58
N ASP A 9 13.07 -24.21 2.97
CA ASP A 9 14.11 -24.81 3.84
C ASP A 9 14.01 -24.38 5.31
N LEU A 10 13.05 -23.48 5.64
CA LEU A 10 12.82 -23.03 7.01
C LEU A 10 11.78 -23.91 7.74
N PRO A 11 11.94 -24.12 9.06
CA PRO A 11 10.92 -24.77 9.88
C PRO A 11 9.60 -24.01 9.86
N ALA A 12 8.48 -24.74 9.92
CA ALA A 12 7.14 -24.15 9.88
C ALA A 12 6.91 -23.09 10.99
N GLY A 13 7.52 -23.27 12.17
CA GLY A 13 7.46 -22.30 13.27
C GLY A 13 8.09 -20.95 12.91
N GLU A 14 9.26 -20.97 12.27
CA GLU A 14 9.94 -19.76 11.82
C GLU A 14 9.16 -19.05 10.70
N LEU A 15 8.62 -19.80 9.74
CA LEU A 15 7.78 -19.24 8.68
C LEU A 15 6.54 -18.56 9.25
N MET A 16 5.93 -19.15 10.29
CA MET A 16 4.77 -18.57 10.96
C MET A 16 5.14 -17.27 11.69
N GLU A 17 6.30 -17.20 12.31
CA GLU A 17 6.79 -15.98 12.98
C GLU A 17 7.07 -14.86 11.96
N ILE A 18 7.75 -15.18 10.85
CA ILE A 18 7.94 -14.25 9.74
C ILE A 18 6.60 -13.72 9.21
N LYS A 19 5.61 -14.61 9.01
CA LYS A 19 4.27 -14.23 8.55
C LYS A 19 3.57 -13.28 9.53
N ARG A 20 3.61 -13.57 10.83
CA ARG A 20 3.04 -12.70 11.86
C ARG A 20 3.68 -11.30 11.85
N ARG A 21 4.99 -11.25 11.67
CA ARG A 21 5.72 -9.99 11.57
C ARG A 21 5.33 -9.19 10.32
N ILE A 22 5.14 -9.86 9.18
CA ILE A 22 4.62 -9.23 7.95
C ILE A 22 3.23 -8.66 8.20
N ASP A 23 2.34 -9.41 8.84
CA ASP A 23 0.98 -8.97 9.13
C ASP A 23 0.97 -7.76 10.08
N ALA A 24 1.82 -7.76 11.11
CA ALA A 24 1.99 -6.62 12.02
C ALA A 24 2.47 -5.36 11.28
N LEU A 25 3.51 -5.47 10.46
CA LEU A 25 4.03 -4.34 9.66
C LEU A 25 2.99 -3.81 8.66
N ASN A 26 2.20 -4.70 8.05
CA ASN A 26 1.11 -4.28 7.17
C ASN A 26 -0.03 -3.59 7.93
N GLN A 27 -0.26 -3.95 9.20
CA GLN A 27 -1.21 -3.25 10.05
C GLN A 27 -0.68 -1.86 10.41
N GLU A 28 0.57 -1.76 10.89
CA GLU A 28 1.21 -0.48 11.20
C GLU A 28 1.19 0.49 10.00
N ARG A 29 1.46 -0.02 8.79
CA ARG A 29 1.37 0.79 7.57
C ARG A 29 -0.06 1.29 7.34
N THR A 30 -1.06 0.44 7.50
CA THR A 30 -2.48 0.82 7.36
C THR A 30 -2.84 1.90 8.36
N ASP A 31 -2.45 1.73 9.63
CA ASP A 31 -2.73 2.67 10.70
C ASP A 31 -2.07 4.04 10.43
N ALA A 32 -0.84 4.04 9.91
CA ALA A 32 -0.14 5.26 9.52
C ALA A 32 -0.84 5.99 8.36
N VAL A 33 -1.32 5.26 7.34
CA VAL A 33 -2.08 5.83 6.22
C VAL A 33 -3.40 6.42 6.71
N GLU A 34 -4.14 5.72 7.56
CA GLU A 34 -5.39 6.21 8.12
C GLU A 34 -5.18 7.44 9.02
N ALA A 35 -4.10 7.46 9.80
CA ALA A 35 -3.75 8.62 10.62
C ALA A 35 -3.41 9.85 9.76
N LEU A 36 -2.64 9.64 8.68
CA LEU A 36 -2.35 10.70 7.70
C LEU A 36 -3.64 11.21 7.05
N ASP A 37 -4.53 10.31 6.67
CA ASP A 37 -5.80 10.63 6.01
C ASP A 37 -6.70 11.49 6.91
N LEU A 38 -6.82 11.14 8.19
CA LEU A 38 -7.54 11.92 9.18
C LEU A 38 -6.90 13.30 9.38
N ARG A 39 -5.57 13.37 9.41
CA ARG A 39 -4.87 14.64 9.58
C ARG A 39 -5.05 15.54 8.36
N LEU A 40 -4.99 15.00 7.17
CA LEU A 40 -5.25 15.74 5.93
C LEU A 40 -6.71 16.24 5.87
N ALA A 41 -7.68 15.42 6.29
CA ALA A 41 -9.06 15.85 6.38
C ALA A 41 -9.23 17.06 7.30
N GLN A 42 -8.60 17.06 8.47
CA GLN A 42 -8.64 18.19 9.40
C GLN A 42 -8.02 19.47 8.83
N LEU A 43 -6.97 19.33 8.02
CA LEU A 43 -6.24 20.47 7.47
C LEU A 43 -6.87 21.05 6.20
N LEU A 44 -7.52 20.18 5.40
CA LEU A 44 -7.98 20.51 4.05
C LEU A 44 -9.50 20.70 3.93
N GLN A 45 -10.27 20.39 4.97
CA GLN A 45 -11.72 20.61 4.92
C GLN A 45 -12.04 22.10 5.06
N PRO A 46 -12.62 22.75 4.02
CA PRO A 46 -13.15 24.07 4.16
C PRO A 46 -14.42 24.08 5.05
N GLU A 47 -14.66 25.17 5.74
CA GLU A 47 -15.96 25.41 6.37
C GLU A 47 -16.75 26.44 5.51
N PRO A 48 -17.92 26.07 4.99
CA PRO A 48 -18.66 24.81 5.14
C PRO A 48 -18.03 23.64 4.35
N PRO A 49 -18.38 22.39 4.69
CA PRO A 49 -17.84 21.21 3.99
C PRO A 49 -18.05 21.30 2.48
N ALA A 50 -17.00 21.02 1.72
CA ALA A 50 -17.07 21.05 0.26
C ALA A 50 -18.14 20.09 -0.27
N GLN A 51 -18.98 20.56 -1.19
CA GLN A 51 -19.97 19.76 -1.93
C GLN A 51 -19.36 19.12 -3.19
N GLY A 52 -18.03 19.01 -3.26
CA GLY A 52 -17.30 18.51 -4.40
C GLY A 52 -17.58 17.03 -4.72
N ALA A 53 -17.07 16.60 -5.87
CA ALA A 53 -17.20 15.22 -6.32
C ALA A 53 -16.52 14.25 -5.35
N LEU A 54 -17.04 13.01 -5.26
CA LEU A 54 -16.39 11.93 -4.53
C LEU A 54 -15.31 11.28 -5.39
N ARG A 55 -14.31 10.71 -4.73
CA ARG A 55 -13.31 9.84 -5.33
C ARG A 55 -13.37 8.46 -4.66
N THR A 56 -12.92 7.45 -5.36
CA THR A 56 -12.86 6.05 -4.86
C THR A 56 -11.72 5.82 -3.87
N GLU A 57 -10.83 6.79 -3.74
CA GLU A 57 -9.61 6.71 -2.94
C GLU A 57 -9.31 8.08 -2.34
N SER A 58 -8.82 8.10 -1.11
CA SER A 58 -8.31 9.32 -0.49
C SER A 58 -6.89 9.62 -0.94
N LEU A 59 -6.40 10.83 -0.65
CA LEU A 59 -5.02 11.22 -0.99
C LEU A 59 -3.99 10.35 -0.25
N ALA A 60 -4.21 10.01 1.02
CA ALA A 60 -3.27 9.18 1.78
C ALA A 60 -3.16 7.76 1.19
N TRP A 61 -4.28 7.17 0.76
CA TRP A 61 -4.27 5.87 0.07
C TRP A 61 -3.64 5.93 -1.32
N ALA A 62 -3.82 7.02 -2.05
CA ALA A 62 -3.12 7.24 -3.32
C ALA A 62 -1.60 7.34 -3.13
N LEU A 63 -1.14 8.02 -2.07
CA LEU A 63 0.28 8.09 -1.70
C LEU A 63 0.83 6.73 -1.25
N ASP A 64 0.07 5.93 -0.49
CA ASP A 64 0.46 4.56 -0.12
C ASP A 64 0.69 3.69 -1.36
N ARG A 65 -0.22 3.77 -2.33
CA ARG A 65 -0.07 3.08 -3.61
C ARG A 65 1.21 3.50 -4.34
N LEU A 66 1.52 4.79 -4.33
CA LEU A 66 2.75 5.32 -4.92
C LEU A 66 4.01 4.78 -4.23
N CYS A 67 4.00 4.71 -2.88
CA CYS A 67 5.09 4.12 -2.10
C CYS A 67 5.30 2.63 -2.43
N ILE A 68 4.23 1.86 -2.52
CA ILE A 68 4.30 0.44 -2.90
C ILE A 68 4.87 0.27 -4.30
N LEU A 69 4.44 1.11 -5.25
CA LEU A 69 4.96 1.08 -6.62
C LEU A 69 6.45 1.44 -6.66
N GLN A 70 6.88 2.42 -5.87
CA GLN A 70 8.28 2.80 -5.77
C GLN A 70 9.16 1.66 -5.22
N LEU A 71 8.68 0.90 -4.23
CA LEU A 71 9.37 -0.29 -3.75
C LEU A 71 9.49 -1.37 -4.84
N LYS A 72 8.44 -1.60 -5.62
CA LYS A 72 8.49 -2.53 -6.77
C LYS A 72 9.52 -2.10 -7.80
N ARG A 73 9.57 -0.81 -8.14
CA ARG A 73 10.57 -0.25 -9.06
C ARG A 73 12.00 -0.45 -8.55
N TYR A 74 12.21 -0.21 -7.25
CA TYR A 74 13.52 -0.43 -6.61
C TYR A 74 13.97 -1.89 -6.76
N HIS A 75 13.12 -2.85 -6.41
CA HIS A 75 13.45 -4.28 -6.54
C HIS A 75 13.63 -4.72 -7.98
N LEU A 76 12.80 -4.26 -8.92
CA LEU A 76 12.95 -4.58 -10.33
C LEU A 76 14.28 -4.05 -10.88
N ARG A 77 14.70 -2.85 -10.49
CA ARG A 77 15.98 -2.28 -10.89
C ARG A 77 17.15 -3.11 -10.36
N ALA A 78 17.09 -3.53 -9.09
CA ALA A 78 18.10 -4.42 -8.52
C ALA A 78 18.21 -5.75 -9.29
N GLU A 79 17.07 -6.33 -9.74
CA GLU A 79 17.09 -7.54 -10.56
C GLU A 79 17.63 -7.32 -11.98
N VAL A 80 17.36 -6.17 -12.61
CA VAL A 80 17.96 -5.80 -13.90
C VAL A 80 19.48 -5.69 -13.79
N ASP A 81 19.97 -5.11 -12.70
CA ASP A 81 21.40 -4.88 -12.47
C ASP A 81 22.13 -6.12 -11.95
N ARG A 82 21.43 -7.20 -11.59
CA ARG A 82 22.00 -8.42 -11.02
C ARG A 82 22.80 -9.21 -12.05
N ARG A 83 24.12 -9.17 -11.93
CA ARG A 83 25.08 -9.73 -12.93
C ARG A 83 25.07 -11.24 -13.02
N ASP A 84 24.74 -11.94 -11.93
CA ASP A 84 24.67 -13.41 -11.85
C ASP A 84 23.33 -13.98 -12.30
N ALA A 85 22.35 -13.13 -12.61
CA ALA A 85 21.05 -13.56 -13.13
C ALA A 85 21.10 -13.89 -14.62
N PRO A 86 20.34 -14.91 -15.09
CA PRO A 86 20.21 -15.21 -16.51
C PRO A 86 19.72 -13.99 -17.32
N GLU A 87 20.23 -13.82 -18.54
CA GLU A 87 19.88 -12.69 -19.40
C GLU A 87 18.38 -12.60 -19.66
N GLY A 88 17.69 -13.72 -19.89
CA GLY A 88 16.24 -13.74 -20.08
C GLY A 88 15.46 -13.26 -18.85
N HIS A 89 15.95 -13.53 -17.65
CA HIS A 89 15.36 -13.00 -16.43
C HIS A 89 15.55 -11.48 -16.33
N ARG A 90 16.76 -10.98 -16.60
CA ARG A 90 17.04 -9.54 -16.58
C ARG A 90 16.23 -8.78 -17.61
N ALA A 91 16.07 -9.34 -18.82
CA ALA A 91 15.22 -8.76 -19.86
C ALA A 91 13.76 -8.66 -19.42
N ALA A 92 13.19 -9.74 -18.87
CA ALA A 92 11.83 -9.74 -18.33
C ALA A 92 11.65 -8.73 -17.16
N CYS A 93 12.67 -8.56 -16.33
CA CYS A 93 12.64 -7.55 -15.26
C CYS A 93 12.72 -6.12 -15.83
N ALA A 94 13.48 -5.91 -16.90
CA ALA A 94 13.57 -4.61 -17.57
C ALA A 94 12.22 -4.19 -18.20
N GLU A 95 11.51 -5.12 -18.85
CA GLU A 95 10.16 -4.86 -19.37
C GLU A 95 9.17 -4.46 -18.25
N ARG A 96 9.19 -5.22 -17.14
CA ARG A 96 8.36 -4.90 -15.96
C ARG A 96 8.73 -3.57 -15.33
N LEU A 97 10.03 -3.23 -15.29
CA LEU A 97 10.50 -1.94 -14.79
C LEU A 97 10.01 -0.80 -15.67
N SER A 98 10.09 -0.95 -16.98
CA SER A 98 9.56 0.06 -17.94
C SER A 98 8.06 0.30 -17.74
N ALA A 99 7.27 -0.77 -17.57
CA ALA A 99 5.84 -0.65 -17.26
C ALA A 99 5.60 0.04 -15.90
N ALA A 100 6.39 -0.31 -14.88
CA ALA A 100 6.29 0.29 -13.56
C ALA A 100 6.71 1.78 -13.55
N ASP A 101 7.68 2.16 -14.39
CA ASP A 101 8.10 3.56 -14.56
C ASP A 101 6.98 4.40 -15.21
N ALA A 102 6.31 3.88 -16.25
CA ALA A 102 5.15 4.53 -16.86
C ALA A 102 4.00 4.67 -15.83
N GLN A 103 3.64 3.60 -15.13
CA GLN A 103 2.61 3.64 -14.07
C GLN A 103 2.96 4.63 -12.96
N HIS A 104 4.23 4.77 -12.61
CA HIS A 104 4.68 5.73 -11.60
C HIS A 104 4.47 7.17 -12.07
N ALA A 105 4.78 7.48 -13.33
CA ALA A 105 4.55 8.80 -13.91
C ALA A 105 3.06 9.16 -13.91
N ASP A 106 2.20 8.24 -14.36
CA ASP A 106 0.74 8.41 -14.38
C ASP A 106 0.20 8.63 -12.95
N LEU A 107 0.65 7.84 -11.99
CA LEU A 107 0.19 7.93 -10.61
C LEU A 107 0.65 9.21 -9.92
N MET A 108 1.87 9.68 -10.21
CA MET A 108 2.37 10.98 -9.73
C MET A 108 1.51 12.13 -10.23
N GLU A 109 1.16 12.13 -11.54
CA GLU A 109 0.28 13.14 -12.12
C GLU A 109 -1.13 13.08 -11.51
N ALA A 110 -1.68 11.87 -11.36
CA ALA A 110 -3.00 11.67 -10.75
C ALA A 110 -3.05 12.15 -9.28
N CYS A 111 -2.00 11.87 -8.49
CA CYS A 111 -1.89 12.36 -7.11
C CYS A 111 -1.80 13.90 -7.05
N ALA A 112 -1.00 14.51 -7.92
CA ALA A 112 -0.89 15.97 -7.99
C ALA A 112 -2.22 16.62 -8.38
N ARG A 113 -2.95 16.03 -9.31
CA ARG A 113 -4.29 16.48 -9.70
C ARG A 113 -5.28 16.33 -8.54
N LEU A 114 -5.33 15.16 -7.89
CA LEU A 114 -6.19 14.92 -6.73
C LEU A 114 -5.92 15.95 -5.61
N TRP A 115 -4.65 16.22 -5.31
CA TRP A 115 -4.27 17.27 -4.36
C TRP A 115 -4.87 18.63 -4.73
N SER A 116 -4.70 19.06 -5.97
CA SER A 116 -5.23 20.35 -6.46
C SER A 116 -6.76 20.41 -6.42
N GLU A 117 -7.43 19.33 -6.76
CA GLU A 117 -8.90 19.22 -6.72
C GLU A 117 -9.43 19.26 -5.28
N VAL A 118 -8.73 18.64 -4.33
CA VAL A 118 -9.10 18.69 -2.91
C VAL A 118 -8.90 20.11 -2.35
N VAL A 119 -7.74 20.72 -2.61
CA VAL A 119 -7.43 22.07 -2.13
C VAL A 119 -8.40 23.12 -2.69
N SER A 120 -8.82 22.97 -3.95
CA SER A 120 -9.79 23.88 -4.58
C SER A 120 -11.24 23.62 -4.16
N GLY A 121 -11.53 22.53 -3.43
CA GLY A 121 -12.89 22.12 -3.07
C GLY A 121 -13.67 21.47 -4.22
N ALA A 122 -13.07 21.22 -5.38
CA ALA A 122 -13.69 20.49 -6.49
C ALA A 122 -13.94 19.02 -6.13
N VAL A 123 -13.14 18.46 -5.24
CA VAL A 123 -13.31 17.11 -4.66
C VAL A 123 -13.52 17.24 -3.16
N ARG A 124 -14.54 16.55 -2.65
CA ARG A 124 -14.77 16.39 -1.22
C ARG A 124 -13.78 15.39 -0.64
N TYR A 125 -12.95 15.82 0.30
CA TYR A 125 -12.04 14.92 0.98
C TYR A 125 -12.81 14.03 1.95
N THR A 126 -12.68 12.71 1.78
CA THR A 126 -13.32 11.72 2.64
C THR A 126 -12.29 10.69 3.07
N PRO A 127 -11.91 10.63 4.36
CA PRO A 127 -11.06 9.56 4.87
C PRO A 127 -11.75 8.20 4.75
N TYR A 128 -10.99 7.19 4.33
CA TYR A 128 -11.46 5.80 4.27
C TYR A 128 -10.72 4.95 5.28
N ARG A 129 -11.46 4.07 5.98
CA ARG A 129 -10.92 3.12 6.95
C ARG A 129 -11.11 1.70 6.44
N GLN A 130 -10.07 0.88 6.60
CA GLN A 130 -10.09 -0.49 6.04
C GLN A 130 -10.75 -1.53 6.92
N PHE A 131 -10.89 -1.32 8.24
CA PHE A 131 -11.53 -2.27 9.17
C PHE A 131 -11.12 -3.73 8.92
N LYS A 132 -9.85 -4.07 9.14
CA LYS A 132 -9.34 -5.43 8.94
C LYS A 132 -9.87 -6.39 10.02
N LEU A 133 -11.10 -6.85 9.86
CA LEU A 133 -11.83 -7.66 10.85
C LEU A 133 -11.14 -8.99 11.18
N TYR A 134 -10.41 -9.58 10.23
CA TYR A 134 -9.71 -10.85 10.43
C TYR A 134 -8.52 -10.77 11.39
N ASN A 135 -7.97 -9.57 11.65
CA ASN A 135 -6.89 -9.35 12.62
C ASN A 135 -7.41 -9.19 14.06
N ASP A 136 -8.69 -8.88 14.22
CA ASP A 136 -9.30 -8.68 15.55
C ASP A 136 -9.86 -10.01 16.07
N PRO A 137 -9.36 -10.53 17.22
CA PRO A 137 -9.86 -11.75 17.81
C PRO A 137 -11.37 -11.74 18.09
N ALA A 138 -11.96 -10.58 18.36
CA ALA A 138 -13.39 -10.46 18.63
C ALA A 138 -14.26 -10.57 17.37
N THR A 139 -13.69 -10.36 16.19
CA THR A 139 -14.43 -10.37 14.92
C THR A 139 -14.03 -11.51 13.99
N ASN A 140 -12.97 -12.27 14.32
CA ASN A 140 -12.52 -13.41 13.53
C ASN A 140 -13.07 -14.73 14.11
N PRO A 141 -14.01 -15.42 13.41
CA PRO A 141 -14.61 -16.68 13.90
C PRO A 141 -13.60 -17.80 14.18
N ALA A 142 -12.47 -17.81 13.46
CA ALA A 142 -11.40 -18.79 13.69
C ALA A 142 -10.67 -18.57 15.03
N LEU A 143 -10.77 -17.37 15.63
CA LEU A 143 -10.13 -17.03 16.88
C LEU A 143 -11.11 -17.09 18.07
N TYR A 144 -12.35 -16.60 17.94
CA TYR A 144 -13.33 -16.69 19.03
C TYR A 144 -14.09 -18.02 19.06
N GLY A 145 -14.21 -18.74 17.95
CA GLY A 145 -14.86 -20.04 17.86
C GLY A 145 -14.02 -21.22 18.39
N ALA A 146 -12.73 -21.03 18.64
CA ALA A 146 -11.84 -22.07 19.15
C ALA A 146 -11.89 -22.26 20.68
N GLN A 147 -12.77 -21.55 21.38
CA GLN A 147 -12.93 -21.61 22.84
C GLN A 147 -14.15 -22.43 23.28
N GLY A 148 -14.69 -23.31 22.40
CA GLY A 148 -15.77 -24.24 22.66
C GLY A 148 -15.30 -25.68 22.84
#